data_3566a7105a3e1d773a36276c63d9fbe8
#
_entry.id   3566a7105a3e1d773a36276c63d9fbe8
#
_cell.length_a   1.000
_cell.length_b   1.000
_cell.length_c   1.000
_cell.angle_alpha   90.00
_cell.angle_beta   90.00
_cell.angle_gamma   90.00
#
_symmetry.space_group_name_H-M   'P 1'
#
loop_
_entity.id
_entity.type
_entity.pdbx_description
1 polymer ?
#
loop_
_entity_poly.entity_id
_entity_poly.type
_entity_poly.pdbx_seq_one_letter_code
_entity_poly.pdbx_strand_id
1 'polypeptide(L)'
;PVTVSGITQDRLMHQKGSFSIWGGAIPQSVDVEEFAAGFVRFDNGATMMLEVSWMLHHKTPGEDMQMWLYGDRAGAHWPSNEICSTSNKTKQQMNTQLQVAEGGEPHAKECMDFAECVAKGRPSPVPAEQSLNVLSILDALYKSSEQGKEVKVEI
;
A
#
# COMPACT_ATOMS: atom_id res chain seq x y z
N PRO A 1 -4.25 -0.13 13.67
CA PRO A 1 -2.93 0.51 13.78
C PRO A 1 -2.74 1.18 15.13
N VAL A 2 -1.48 1.26 15.64
CA VAL A 2 -1.17 1.86 16.96
C VAL A 2 -0.22 3.03 16.83
N THR A 3 0.88 2.85 16.10
CA THR A 3 1.88 3.90 15.87
C THR A 3 2.39 3.88 14.44
N VAL A 4 2.84 5.05 13.97
CA VAL A 4 3.49 5.23 12.67
C VAL A 4 4.77 6.03 12.84
N SER A 5 5.83 5.57 12.18
CA SER A 5 7.04 6.35 11.92
C SER A 5 7.19 6.49 10.41
N GLY A 6 7.21 7.71 9.90
CA GLY A 6 7.21 7.93 8.46
C GLY A 6 7.85 9.23 8.01
N ILE A 7 8.06 9.31 6.72
CA ILE A 7 8.56 10.50 6.01
C ILE A 7 7.75 10.73 4.74
N THR A 8 7.64 12.00 4.36
CA THR A 8 7.16 12.44 3.05
C THR A 8 8.20 13.33 2.40
N GLN A 9 8.27 13.36 1.07
CA GLN A 9 9.19 14.22 0.32
C GLN A 9 8.53 14.74 -0.96
N ASP A 10 8.90 15.97 -1.34
CA ASP A 10 8.39 16.73 -2.48
C ASP A 10 9.51 17.44 -3.28
N ARG A 11 10.73 16.90 -3.25
CA ARG A 11 11.95 17.58 -3.76
C ARG A 11 12.08 17.55 -5.27
N LEU A 12 11.63 16.49 -5.93
CA LEU A 12 11.78 16.31 -7.37
C LEU A 12 10.76 17.14 -8.14
N MET A 13 9.53 17.18 -7.66
CA MET A 13 8.44 17.89 -8.33
C MET A 13 8.66 19.41 -8.41
N HIS A 14 9.40 20.00 -7.48
CA HIS A 14 9.71 21.44 -7.47
C HIS A 14 10.94 21.83 -8.31
N GLN A 15 11.61 20.89 -8.96
CA GLN A 15 12.71 21.21 -9.85
C GLN A 15 12.19 21.88 -11.14
N LYS A 16 12.94 22.83 -11.64
CA LYS A 16 12.57 23.53 -12.88
C LYS A 16 12.45 22.56 -14.05
N GLY A 17 11.27 22.52 -14.66
CA GLY A 17 11.00 21.63 -15.81
C GLY A 17 10.67 20.20 -15.41
N SER A 18 10.32 19.96 -14.14
CA SER A 18 9.86 18.66 -13.66
C SER A 18 8.71 18.11 -14.48
N PHE A 19 8.77 16.83 -14.74
CA PHE A 19 7.68 16.10 -15.40
C PHE A 19 7.59 14.68 -14.84
N SER A 20 6.38 14.14 -14.84
CA SER A 20 6.13 12.73 -14.60
C SER A 20 6.00 12.00 -15.92
N ILE A 21 6.58 10.81 -16.01
CA ILE A 21 6.42 9.94 -17.20
C ILE A 21 4.97 9.51 -17.42
N TRP A 22 4.14 9.60 -16.39
CA TRP A 22 2.72 9.24 -16.40
C TRP A 22 1.81 10.42 -16.70
N GLY A 23 2.10 11.59 -16.13
CA GLY A 23 1.23 12.77 -16.16
C GLY A 23 1.78 13.94 -16.98
N GLY A 24 2.98 13.85 -17.54
CA GLY A 24 3.62 14.96 -18.27
C GLY A 24 4.15 16.06 -17.36
N ALA A 25 4.08 17.31 -17.80
CA ALA A 25 4.58 18.46 -17.03
C ALA A 25 3.84 18.64 -15.70
N ILE A 26 4.60 18.87 -14.63
CA ILE A 26 4.05 19.08 -13.29
C ILE A 26 3.70 20.56 -13.11
N PRO A 27 2.42 20.88 -12.79
CA PRO A 27 2.04 22.24 -12.47
C PRO A 27 2.75 22.74 -11.22
N GLN A 28 3.14 24.02 -11.20
CA GLN A 28 3.78 24.62 -10.00
C GLN A 28 2.85 24.69 -8.77
N SER A 29 1.54 24.51 -8.97
CA SER A 29 0.52 24.51 -7.91
C SER A 29 0.32 23.13 -7.26
N VAL A 30 1.09 22.11 -7.63
CA VAL A 30 1.03 20.79 -6.99
C VAL A 30 1.59 20.90 -5.58
N ASP A 31 0.83 20.44 -4.60
CA ASP A 31 1.09 20.52 -3.17
C ASP A 31 1.04 19.15 -2.45
N VAL A 32 1.11 18.05 -3.23
CA VAL A 32 1.21 16.69 -2.69
C VAL A 32 2.65 16.19 -2.75
N GLU A 33 3.00 15.29 -1.86
CA GLU A 33 4.31 14.63 -1.89
C GLU A 33 4.47 13.73 -3.12
N GLU A 34 5.70 13.57 -3.58
CA GLU A 34 6.05 12.61 -4.63
C GLU A 34 6.50 11.26 -4.08
N PHE A 35 6.90 11.24 -2.81
CA PHE A 35 7.37 10.05 -2.13
C PHE A 35 6.90 10.03 -0.67
N ALA A 36 6.44 8.87 -0.23
CA ALA A 36 6.17 8.61 1.17
C ALA A 36 6.68 7.22 1.56
N ALA A 37 7.26 7.11 2.76
CA ALA A 37 7.63 5.83 3.33
C ALA A 37 7.30 5.80 4.82
N GLY A 38 6.89 4.63 5.33
CA GLY A 38 6.51 4.51 6.72
C GLY A 38 6.62 3.10 7.28
N PHE A 39 6.69 3.04 8.61
CA PHE A 39 6.64 1.83 9.39
C PHE A 39 5.45 1.93 10.35
N VAL A 40 4.52 1.00 10.24
CA VAL A 40 3.28 0.96 11.01
C VAL A 40 3.31 -0.23 11.97
N ARG A 41 2.92 -0.01 13.23
CA ARG A 41 2.74 -1.07 14.24
C ARG A 41 1.25 -1.25 14.51
N PHE A 42 0.84 -2.50 14.64
CA PHE A 42 -0.52 -2.88 14.99
C PHE A 42 -0.59 -3.48 16.41
N ASP A 43 -1.75 -3.40 17.02
CA ASP A 43 -2.02 -3.89 18.37
C ASP A 43 -1.89 -5.41 18.53
N ASN A 44 -2.09 -6.15 17.44
CA ASN A 44 -1.90 -7.61 17.39
C ASN A 44 -0.44 -8.03 17.21
N GLY A 45 0.52 -7.07 17.22
CA GLY A 45 1.94 -7.32 17.03
C GLY A 45 2.42 -7.37 15.57
N ALA A 46 1.51 -7.27 14.61
CA ALA A 46 1.89 -7.14 13.21
C ALA A 46 2.59 -5.80 12.94
N THR A 47 3.40 -5.77 11.90
CA THR A 47 4.05 -4.56 11.41
C THR A 47 3.93 -4.47 9.89
N MET A 48 3.90 -3.25 9.37
CA MET A 48 3.86 -2.99 7.94
C MET A 48 4.93 -1.96 7.57
N MET A 49 5.67 -2.24 6.52
CA MET A 49 6.47 -1.23 5.81
C MET A 49 5.69 -0.78 4.59
N LEU A 50 5.55 0.52 4.44
CA LEU A 50 4.89 1.16 3.30
C LEU A 50 5.91 2.04 2.59
N GLU A 51 5.95 1.93 1.27
CA GLU A 51 6.66 2.83 0.39
C GLU A 51 5.80 3.11 -0.83
N VAL A 52 5.61 4.37 -1.16
CA VAL A 52 4.81 4.79 -2.30
C VAL A 52 5.44 6.01 -2.96
N SER A 53 5.44 6.02 -4.29
CA SER A 53 5.88 7.16 -5.07
C SER A 53 5.21 7.16 -6.44
N TRP A 54 4.99 8.35 -6.98
CA TRP A 54 4.59 8.56 -8.36
C TRP A 54 5.71 9.22 -9.20
N MET A 55 6.86 9.54 -8.57
CA MET A 55 7.99 10.19 -9.22
C MET A 55 9.30 9.90 -8.47
N LEU A 56 10.13 9.02 -9.01
CA LEU A 56 11.48 8.71 -8.51
C LEU A 56 12.46 8.49 -9.65
N HIS A 57 13.74 8.71 -9.39
CA HIS A 57 14.82 8.36 -10.32
C HIS A 57 15.18 6.87 -10.22
N HIS A 58 14.31 6.01 -10.72
CA HIS A 58 14.57 4.57 -10.78
C HIS A 58 14.09 3.97 -12.10
N LYS A 59 14.59 2.79 -12.42
CA LYS A 59 14.07 2.03 -13.56
C LYS A 59 12.70 1.49 -13.23
N THR A 60 11.70 1.89 -14.00
CA THR A 60 10.34 1.34 -13.88
C THR A 60 9.88 0.76 -15.22
N PRO A 61 9.33 -0.45 -15.23
CA PRO A 61 8.69 -1.02 -16.42
C PRO A 61 7.24 -0.52 -16.61
N GLY A 62 6.74 0.25 -15.69
CA GLY A 62 5.35 0.67 -15.58
C GLY A 62 4.99 0.88 -14.12
N GLU A 63 3.72 0.70 -13.76
CA GLU A 63 3.33 0.58 -12.36
C GLU A 63 4.02 -0.64 -11.75
N ASP A 64 4.70 -0.43 -10.62
CA ASP A 64 5.39 -1.46 -9.88
C ASP A 64 4.78 -1.54 -8.47
N MET A 65 3.65 -2.22 -8.37
CA MET A 65 2.99 -2.49 -7.10
C MET A 65 3.38 -3.89 -6.63
N GLN A 66 3.94 -3.98 -5.44
CA GLN A 66 4.37 -5.24 -4.85
C GLN A 66 3.96 -5.32 -3.39
N MET A 67 3.64 -6.51 -2.93
CA MET A 67 3.32 -6.78 -1.55
C MET A 67 3.95 -8.11 -1.11
N TRP A 68 4.74 -8.05 -0.04
CA TRP A 68 5.28 -9.23 0.63
C TRP A 68 4.57 -9.42 1.97
N LEU A 69 4.07 -10.61 2.19
CA LEU A 69 3.48 -11.03 3.47
C LEU A 69 4.41 -12.03 4.13
N TYR A 70 4.80 -11.76 5.37
CA TYR A 70 5.67 -12.62 6.17
C TYR A 70 4.92 -13.06 7.42
N GLY A 71 4.46 -14.30 7.44
CA GLY A 71 3.76 -14.90 8.56
C GLY A 71 4.60 -15.99 9.25
N ASP A 72 4.13 -16.44 10.38
CA ASP A 72 4.77 -17.50 11.18
C ASP A 72 4.64 -18.91 10.57
N ARG A 73 3.71 -19.13 9.65
CA ARG A 73 3.46 -20.39 8.96
C ARG A 73 3.84 -20.39 7.50
N ALA A 74 3.68 -19.25 6.83
CA ALA A 74 3.97 -19.07 5.42
C ALA A 74 4.16 -17.60 5.09
N GLY A 75 4.83 -17.31 3.98
CA GLY A 75 4.88 -16.00 3.35
C GLY A 75 4.19 -16.02 2.00
N ALA A 76 3.87 -14.84 1.47
CA ALA A 76 3.34 -14.70 0.13
C ALA A 76 3.91 -13.46 -0.55
N HIS A 77 3.95 -13.49 -1.88
CA HIS A 77 4.34 -12.35 -2.68
C HIS A 77 3.29 -12.12 -3.78
N TRP A 78 2.82 -10.88 -3.86
CA TRP A 78 2.01 -10.37 -4.97
C TRP A 78 2.85 -9.34 -5.73
N PRO A 79 2.88 -9.31 -7.08
CA PRO A 79 1.95 -9.96 -8.00
C PRO A 79 2.40 -11.36 -8.51
N SER A 80 3.51 -11.91 -8.03
CA SER A 80 3.94 -13.24 -8.50
C SER A 80 3.00 -14.38 -8.10
N ASN A 81 2.08 -14.16 -7.16
CA ASN A 81 1.17 -15.16 -6.62
C ASN A 81 1.90 -16.40 -6.05
N GLU A 82 3.05 -16.17 -5.44
CA GLU A 82 3.88 -17.22 -4.84
C GLU A 82 3.60 -17.31 -3.34
N ILE A 83 3.48 -18.54 -2.85
CA ILE A 83 3.42 -18.86 -1.42
C ILE A 83 4.64 -19.66 -1.04
N CYS A 84 5.38 -19.21 -0.03
CA CYS A 84 6.56 -19.87 0.50
C CYS A 84 6.27 -20.37 1.91
N SER A 85 6.61 -21.63 2.21
CA SER A 85 6.48 -22.19 3.54
C SER A 85 7.65 -23.12 3.87
N THR A 86 7.91 -23.33 5.17
CA THR A 86 8.99 -24.21 5.63
C THR A 86 8.42 -25.31 6.53
N SER A 87 8.72 -26.55 6.19
CA SER A 87 8.41 -27.71 7.03
C SER A 87 9.57 -28.00 7.99
N ASN A 88 9.40 -27.69 9.26
CA ASN A 88 10.38 -28.03 10.28
C ASN A 88 10.53 -29.54 10.48
N LYS A 89 9.50 -30.32 10.15
CA LYS A 89 9.51 -31.78 10.24
C LYS A 89 10.39 -32.39 9.15
N THR A 90 10.23 -32.01 7.90
CA THR A 90 10.96 -32.57 6.76
C THR A 90 12.22 -31.79 6.41
N LYS A 91 12.46 -30.62 7.07
CA LYS A 91 13.59 -29.71 6.77
C LYS A 91 13.59 -29.23 5.32
N GLN A 92 12.41 -28.96 4.79
CA GLN A 92 12.22 -28.54 3.39
C GLN A 92 11.52 -27.19 3.35
N GLN A 93 11.96 -26.32 2.44
CA GLN A 93 11.23 -25.15 2.00
C GLN A 93 10.40 -25.54 0.77
N MET A 94 9.17 -25.05 0.74
CA MET A 94 8.23 -25.28 -0.36
C MET A 94 7.83 -23.95 -0.94
N ASN A 95 7.92 -23.81 -2.25
CA ASN A 95 7.43 -22.66 -3.01
C ASN A 95 6.29 -23.15 -3.89
N THR A 96 5.12 -22.55 -3.73
CA THR A 96 3.91 -22.91 -4.45
C THR A 96 3.48 -21.72 -5.31
N GLN A 97 3.46 -21.94 -6.63
CA GLN A 97 2.92 -20.97 -7.57
C GLN A 97 1.41 -21.14 -7.69
N LEU A 98 0.65 -20.09 -7.36
CA LEU A 98 -0.79 -20.09 -7.54
C LEU A 98 -1.12 -19.73 -9.00
N GLN A 99 -2.01 -20.51 -9.60
CA GLN A 99 -2.64 -20.20 -10.88
C GLN A 99 -3.94 -19.44 -10.55
N VAL A 100 -3.94 -18.13 -10.74
CA VAL A 100 -5.11 -17.29 -10.52
C VAL A 100 -5.80 -17.03 -11.85
N ALA A 101 -7.10 -17.23 -11.91
CA ALA A 101 -7.88 -16.88 -13.09
C ALA A 101 -7.83 -15.37 -13.33
N GLU A 102 -7.80 -14.97 -14.58
CA GLU A 102 -7.85 -13.55 -14.95
C GLU A 102 -9.09 -12.88 -14.35
N GLY A 103 -8.87 -11.83 -13.56
CA GLY A 103 -9.91 -11.19 -12.75
C GLY A 103 -10.76 -10.13 -13.48
N GLY A 104 -10.47 -9.84 -14.74
CA GLY A 104 -11.08 -8.71 -15.46
C GLY A 104 -10.60 -7.35 -14.96
N GLU A 105 -11.35 -6.30 -15.26
CA GLU A 105 -11.04 -4.90 -14.88
C GLU A 105 -11.34 -4.66 -13.38
N PRO A 106 -10.33 -4.45 -12.53
CA PRO A 106 -10.52 -4.35 -11.07
C PRO A 106 -11.46 -3.20 -10.66
N HIS A 107 -11.31 -2.03 -11.28
CA HIS A 107 -12.16 -0.86 -10.97
C HIS A 107 -13.63 -1.06 -11.37
N ALA A 108 -13.87 -1.70 -12.52
CA ALA A 108 -15.23 -2.02 -12.93
C ALA A 108 -15.87 -3.01 -11.95
N LYS A 109 -15.12 -4.02 -11.50
CA LYS A 109 -15.59 -4.99 -10.52
C LYS A 109 -15.91 -4.34 -9.18
N GLU A 110 -15.03 -3.49 -8.67
CA GLU A 110 -15.24 -2.74 -7.43
C GLU A 110 -16.55 -1.93 -7.48
N CYS A 111 -16.75 -1.16 -8.55
CA CYS A 111 -17.98 -0.37 -8.73
C CYS A 111 -19.23 -1.25 -8.82
N MET A 112 -19.15 -2.37 -9.54
CA MET A 112 -20.26 -3.31 -9.67
C MET A 112 -20.61 -3.97 -8.34
N ASP A 113 -19.61 -4.44 -7.57
CA ASP A 113 -19.81 -5.06 -6.27
C ASP A 113 -20.46 -4.09 -5.28
N PHE A 114 -20.03 -2.82 -5.30
CA PHE A 114 -20.63 -1.77 -4.47
C PHE A 114 -22.07 -1.47 -4.89
N ALA A 115 -22.33 -1.28 -6.18
CA ALA A 115 -23.68 -1.04 -6.70
C ALA A 115 -24.62 -2.20 -6.37
N GLU A 116 -24.15 -3.45 -6.44
CA GLU A 116 -24.91 -4.63 -6.04
C GLU A 116 -25.24 -4.64 -4.54
N CYS A 117 -24.28 -4.23 -3.67
CA CYS A 117 -24.53 -4.09 -2.24
C CYS A 117 -25.64 -3.08 -1.97
N VAL A 118 -25.61 -1.92 -2.62
CA VAL A 118 -26.66 -0.89 -2.49
C VAL A 118 -28.00 -1.44 -2.96
N ALA A 119 -28.05 -2.05 -4.16
CA ALA A 119 -29.29 -2.58 -4.72
C ALA A 119 -29.94 -3.68 -3.88
N LYS A 120 -29.13 -4.48 -3.21
CA LYS A 120 -29.60 -5.62 -2.38
C LYS A 120 -29.71 -5.29 -0.88
N GLY A 121 -29.40 -4.07 -0.46
CA GLY A 121 -29.36 -3.67 0.95
C GLY A 121 -28.37 -4.48 1.78
N ARG A 122 -27.26 -4.92 1.17
CA ARG A 122 -26.18 -5.66 1.85
C ARG A 122 -25.08 -4.71 2.33
N PRO A 123 -24.39 -5.02 3.43
CA PRO A 123 -23.20 -4.25 3.82
C PRO A 123 -22.12 -4.35 2.75
N SER A 124 -21.32 -3.28 2.63
CA SER A 124 -20.13 -3.28 1.75
C SER A 124 -19.13 -4.35 2.19
N PRO A 125 -18.45 -5.04 1.26
CA PRO A 125 -17.34 -5.95 1.59
C PRO A 125 -16.14 -5.20 2.17
N VAL A 126 -16.05 -3.88 1.94
CA VAL A 126 -15.08 -2.99 2.58
C VAL A 126 -15.84 -2.03 3.50
N PRO A 127 -15.94 -2.32 4.81
CA PRO A 127 -16.61 -1.45 5.77
C PRO A 127 -15.91 -0.10 5.91
N ALA A 128 -16.67 0.96 6.20
CA ALA A 128 -16.13 2.32 6.35
C ALA A 128 -15.03 2.42 7.43
N GLU A 129 -15.13 1.61 8.47
CA GLU A 129 -14.14 1.54 9.57
C GLU A 129 -12.75 1.11 9.06
N GLN A 130 -12.68 0.24 8.04
CA GLN A 130 -11.40 -0.13 7.42
C GLN A 130 -10.79 1.04 6.66
N SER A 131 -11.60 1.81 5.95
CA SER A 131 -11.16 3.01 5.26
C SER A 131 -10.70 4.10 6.24
N LEU A 132 -11.40 4.27 7.37
CA LEU A 132 -10.97 5.17 8.44
C LEU A 132 -9.62 4.76 9.03
N ASN A 133 -9.39 3.47 9.25
CA ASN A 133 -8.08 2.97 9.70
C ASN A 133 -6.96 3.32 8.72
N VAL A 134 -7.21 3.19 7.41
CA VAL A 134 -6.22 3.57 6.38
C VAL A 134 -5.95 5.07 6.44
N LEU A 135 -6.99 5.91 6.46
CA LEU A 135 -6.84 7.37 6.56
C LEU A 135 -6.09 7.79 7.83
N SER A 136 -6.37 7.16 8.97
CA SER A 136 -5.68 7.43 10.23
C SER A 136 -4.19 7.07 10.17
N ILE A 137 -3.83 6.00 9.45
CA ILE A 137 -2.41 5.67 9.19
C ILE A 137 -1.75 6.76 8.36
N LEU A 138 -2.39 7.23 7.28
CA LEU A 138 -1.84 8.27 6.41
C LEU A 138 -1.69 9.60 7.16
N ASP A 139 -2.69 10.01 7.92
CA ASP A 139 -2.63 11.22 8.76
C ASP A 139 -1.49 11.14 9.80
N ALA A 140 -1.34 9.99 10.45
CA ALA A 140 -0.23 9.75 11.37
C ALA A 140 1.13 9.74 10.65
N LEU A 141 1.21 9.29 9.40
CA LEU A 141 2.44 9.33 8.59
C LEU A 141 2.86 10.78 8.32
N TYR A 142 1.93 11.65 7.91
CA TYR A 142 2.19 13.08 7.75
C TYR A 142 2.65 13.72 9.08
N LYS A 143 1.92 13.49 10.17
CA LYS A 143 2.30 13.98 11.50
C LYS A 143 3.69 13.51 11.93
N SER A 144 4.03 12.25 11.64
CA SER A 144 5.35 11.69 11.92
C SER A 144 6.44 12.37 11.11
N SER A 145 6.21 12.60 9.82
CA SER A 145 7.13 13.30 8.92
C SER A 145 7.41 14.73 9.40
N GLU A 146 6.37 15.47 9.77
CA GLU A 146 6.49 16.84 10.29
C GLU A 146 7.25 16.90 11.63
N GLN A 147 6.99 15.95 12.53
CA GLN A 147 7.59 15.93 13.87
C GLN A 147 8.95 15.23 13.92
N GLY A 148 9.35 14.52 12.87
CA GLY A 148 10.58 13.73 12.81
C GLY A 148 10.66 12.60 13.83
N LYS A 149 9.52 12.04 14.25
CA LYS A 149 9.44 10.96 15.27
C LYS A 149 8.22 10.06 15.05
N GLU A 150 8.24 8.90 15.72
CA GLU A 150 7.07 8.03 15.80
C GLU A 150 5.90 8.74 16.52
N VAL A 151 4.70 8.60 15.99
CA VAL A 151 3.46 9.16 16.55
C VAL A 151 2.41 8.08 16.73
N LYS A 152 1.45 8.32 17.63
CA LYS A 152 0.28 7.46 17.82
C LYS A 152 -0.72 7.70 16.69
N VAL A 153 -1.40 6.63 16.30
CA VAL A 153 -2.56 6.71 15.41
C VAL A 153 -3.79 7.07 16.23
N GLU A 154 -4.50 8.09 15.80
CA GLU A 154 -5.77 8.54 16.38
C GLU A 154 -6.90 8.13 15.43
N ILE A 155 -7.86 7.34 15.92
CA ILE A 155 -9.03 6.83 15.17
C ILE A 155 -10.29 7.53 15.67
#